data_58c720f2e8c099563327fbd1c9e0724b
#
_entry.id   58c720f2e8c099563327fbd1c9e0724b
#
_cell.length_a   1.000
_cell.length_b   1.000
_cell.length_c   1.000
_cell.angle_alpha   90.00
_cell.angle_beta   90.00
_cell.angle_gamma   90.00
#
_symmetry.space_group_name_H-M   'P 1'
#
loop_
_entity.id
_entity.type
_entity.pdbx_description
1 polymer ?
#
loop_
_entity_poly.entity_id
_entity_poly.type
_entity_poly.pdbx_seq_one_letter_code
_entity_poly.pdbx_strand_id
1 'polypeptide(L)'
;MWLAPGGVRQQGEGGQTRLKFWSFLFACCSLNLFPSSPLPLSANGLATVYHALAAQNVSPAPAPALRVDPKAQVLFDQVIQTLGGQAFLGFKTLTTRGRSFSITDEQTTGFVTFESQVEYPDKRRFAYGLGKKKPIVLINNGDQAWEVDRMGLTHQTPEQARRWKITNAYSLENLLRLRTREPGTLIQDAGSDFIQNLATRVLDISLANRVDVKLYLNKANPLPVRITYRVQDPKTLEWDEYADIYGDYQSFQGIQTPMHITRFFNDERISETFRSTAKYDEVFPASLFQPPEQ
;
A
#
# COMPACT_ATOMS: atom_id res chain seq x y z
N MET A 1 28.93 -2.03 60.78
CA MET A 1 28.76 -3.39 61.37
C MET A 1 27.75 -4.12 60.53
N TRP A 2 28.20 -5.27 59.98
CA TRP A 2 27.49 -6.30 59.17
C TRP A 2 27.31 -5.98 57.68
N LEU A 3 28.13 -6.45 56.80
CA LEU A 3 28.45 -7.75 56.18
C LEU A 3 27.58 -8.02 54.93
N ALA A 4 28.22 -7.99 53.78
CA ALA A 4 27.81 -8.67 52.54
C ALA A 4 28.02 -10.19 52.71
N PRO A 5 27.36 -11.01 51.89
CA PRO A 5 28.09 -11.72 50.86
C PRO A 5 27.26 -11.86 49.58
N GLY A 6 27.75 -12.01 48.44
CA GLY A 6 28.58 -12.99 47.86
C GLY A 6 28.10 -13.23 46.44
N GLY A 7 29.00 -13.18 45.44
CA GLY A 7 28.71 -13.20 44.03
C GLY A 7 28.26 -14.55 43.47
N VAL A 8 27.66 -14.46 42.27
CA VAL A 8 27.79 -15.51 41.24
C VAL A 8 27.87 -14.82 39.89
N ARG A 9 29.02 -14.95 39.25
CA ARG A 9 29.22 -14.73 37.82
C ARG A 9 28.50 -15.85 37.07
N GLN A 10 27.55 -15.52 36.22
CA GLN A 10 27.23 -16.38 35.07
C GLN A 10 27.58 -15.63 33.78
N GLN A 11 28.57 -16.17 33.13
CA GLN A 11 28.78 -15.99 31.70
C GLN A 11 27.60 -16.65 30.97
N GLY A 12 26.89 -15.90 30.18
CA GLY A 12 25.85 -16.39 29.28
C GLY A 12 26.10 -15.81 27.90
N GLU A 13 26.35 -16.69 27.00
CA GLU A 13 26.71 -16.55 25.59
C GLU A 13 25.87 -15.54 24.81
N GLY A 14 26.55 -14.76 23.99
CA GLY A 14 25.96 -13.84 23.03
C GLY A 14 25.18 -14.56 21.93
N GLY A 15 23.90 -14.69 22.11
CA GLY A 15 22.96 -15.01 21.06
C GLY A 15 22.67 -13.75 20.26
N GLN A 16 23.25 -13.62 19.09
CA GLN A 16 22.85 -12.60 18.11
C GLN A 16 21.45 -12.92 17.63
N THR A 17 20.45 -12.31 18.24
CA THR A 17 19.08 -12.32 17.73
C THR A 17 19.06 -11.43 16.48
N ARG A 18 19.11 -12.06 15.31
CA ARG A 18 18.88 -11.42 14.01
C ARG A 18 17.42 -10.92 14.00
N LEU A 19 17.23 -9.64 14.19
CA LEU A 19 15.96 -8.98 13.90
C LEU A 19 15.72 -9.08 12.38
N LYS A 20 14.94 -10.06 11.99
CA LYS A 20 14.33 -10.11 10.66
C LYS A 20 13.14 -9.17 10.67
N PHE A 21 13.38 -7.94 10.32
CA PHE A 21 12.34 -7.01 9.94
C PHE A 21 11.63 -7.57 8.70
N TRP A 22 10.33 -7.79 8.79
CA TRP A 22 9.46 -8.17 7.67
C TRP A 22 9.55 -9.63 7.19
N SER A 23 9.28 -10.58 8.03
CA SER A 23 8.94 -11.92 7.60
C SER A 23 7.90 -12.51 8.53
N PHE A 24 6.64 -12.15 8.32
CA PHE A 24 5.57 -13.02 8.77
C PHE A 24 5.32 -14.04 7.66
N LEU A 25 5.93 -15.19 7.83
CA LEU A 25 5.63 -16.42 7.12
C LEU A 25 4.53 -17.14 7.88
N PHE A 26 3.37 -17.28 7.27
CA PHE A 26 2.52 -18.40 7.59
C PHE A 26 3.03 -19.60 6.79
N ALA A 27 3.67 -20.53 7.51
CA ALA A 27 3.90 -21.86 7.03
C ALA A 27 2.69 -22.70 7.44
N CYS A 28 1.91 -23.13 6.47
CA CYS A 28 1.04 -24.29 6.64
C CYS A 28 1.35 -25.30 5.55
N CYS A 29 2.03 -26.35 5.96
CA CYS A 29 2.20 -27.58 5.19
C CYS A 29 0.85 -28.24 4.98
N SER A 30 0.58 -28.65 3.75
CA SER A 30 -0.16 -29.89 3.50
C SER A 30 0.26 -30.46 2.15
N LEU A 31 1.05 -31.49 2.23
CA LEU A 31 1.24 -32.45 1.14
C LEU A 31 -0.10 -33.12 0.81
N ASN A 32 -0.49 -33.14 -0.44
CA ASN A 32 -1.31 -34.19 -0.96
C ASN A 32 -0.81 -34.61 -2.34
N LEU A 33 -0.16 -35.73 -2.35
CA LEU A 33 0.14 -36.57 -3.52
C LEU A 33 -1.15 -37.19 -4.01
N PHE A 34 -1.48 -37.00 -5.27
CA PHE A 34 -2.36 -37.91 -6.01
C PHE A 34 -1.71 -38.32 -7.32
N PRO A 35 -1.81 -39.61 -7.67
CA PRO A 35 -1.12 -40.18 -8.80
C PRO A 35 -1.88 -39.99 -10.13
N SER A 36 -1.12 -39.73 -11.16
CA SER A 36 -1.53 -39.69 -12.55
C SER A 36 -1.90 -41.09 -13.05
N SER A 37 -3.06 -41.24 -13.66
CA SER A 37 -3.40 -42.38 -14.50
C SER A 37 -3.77 -41.91 -15.91
N PRO A 38 -3.21 -42.46 -16.96
CA PRO A 38 -3.58 -42.10 -18.32
C PRO A 38 -4.76 -42.95 -18.79
N LEU A 39 -5.73 -42.32 -19.45
CA LEU A 39 -6.77 -43.03 -20.22
C LEU A 39 -6.49 -42.94 -21.72
N PRO A 40 -6.87 -43.96 -22.48
CA PRO A 40 -6.42 -44.15 -23.84
C PRO A 40 -7.24 -43.39 -24.88
N LEU A 41 -6.56 -42.97 -25.95
CA LEU A 41 -7.16 -42.47 -27.18
C LEU A 41 -8.02 -43.55 -27.85
N SER A 42 -9.25 -43.16 -28.18
CA SER A 42 -10.04 -43.86 -29.22
C SER A 42 -10.30 -42.88 -30.35
N ALA A 43 -9.72 -43.16 -31.48
CA ALA A 43 -9.99 -42.48 -32.72
C ALA A 43 -11.24 -43.11 -33.36
N ASN A 44 -12.27 -42.31 -33.64
CA ASN A 44 -13.20 -42.56 -34.74
C ASN A 44 -13.77 -41.24 -35.23
N GLY A 45 -13.56 -40.97 -36.50
CA GLY A 45 -13.96 -39.81 -37.21
C GLY A 45 -15.46 -39.68 -37.42
N LEU A 46 -15.89 -38.46 -37.65
CA LEU A 46 -17.02 -38.14 -38.54
C LEU A 46 -17.04 -36.64 -38.86
N ALA A 47 -16.94 -36.41 -40.15
CA ALA A 47 -17.57 -35.37 -40.97
C ALA A 47 -17.64 -33.91 -40.44
N THR A 48 -16.86 -33.16 -41.05
CA THR A 48 -16.87 -31.70 -41.26
C THR A 48 -18.25 -31.17 -41.65
N VAL A 49 -18.87 -30.37 -40.79
CA VAL A 49 -19.87 -29.40 -41.20
C VAL A 49 -19.33 -28.03 -40.82
N TYR A 50 -18.75 -27.35 -41.82
CA TYR A 50 -18.40 -25.92 -41.69
C TYR A 50 -19.69 -25.12 -41.71
N HIS A 51 -20.21 -24.77 -40.52
CA HIS A 51 -21.08 -23.59 -40.40
C HIS A 51 -20.18 -22.37 -40.26
N ALA A 52 -20.13 -21.60 -41.34
CA ALA A 52 -19.58 -20.27 -41.33
C ALA A 52 -20.46 -19.43 -40.38
N LEU A 53 -20.09 -19.36 -39.10
CA LEU A 53 -20.56 -18.34 -38.19
C LEU A 53 -19.92 -17.03 -38.68
N ALA A 54 -20.76 -16.21 -39.31
CA ALA A 54 -20.43 -14.84 -39.60
C ALA A 54 -19.95 -14.20 -38.29
N ALA A 55 -18.68 -13.80 -38.25
CA ALA A 55 -18.14 -13.01 -37.16
C ALA A 55 -18.93 -11.70 -37.10
N GLN A 56 -19.90 -11.65 -36.24
CA GLN A 56 -20.52 -10.37 -35.86
C GLN A 56 -19.40 -9.59 -35.20
N ASN A 57 -18.99 -8.50 -35.84
CA ASN A 57 -18.17 -7.46 -35.25
C ASN A 57 -18.98 -6.86 -34.11
N VAL A 58 -18.93 -7.50 -32.93
CA VAL A 58 -19.42 -6.89 -31.70
C VAL A 58 -18.42 -5.79 -31.38
N SER A 59 -18.77 -4.58 -31.74
CA SER A 59 -18.06 -3.39 -31.29
C SER A 59 -17.96 -3.49 -29.76
N PRO A 60 -16.75 -3.39 -29.16
CA PRO A 60 -16.64 -3.46 -27.71
C PRO A 60 -17.56 -2.40 -27.10
N ALA A 61 -18.38 -2.83 -26.14
CA ALA A 61 -19.27 -1.91 -25.42
C ALA A 61 -18.43 -0.73 -24.90
N PRO A 62 -18.93 0.51 -25.03
CA PRO A 62 -18.21 1.66 -24.52
C PRO A 62 -17.91 1.46 -23.05
N ALA A 63 -16.66 1.75 -22.64
CA ALA A 63 -16.26 1.67 -21.25
C ALA A 63 -17.26 2.46 -20.37
N PRO A 64 -17.71 1.91 -19.24
CA PRO A 64 -18.67 2.61 -18.39
C PRO A 64 -18.08 3.95 -17.96
N ALA A 65 -18.87 5.02 -18.08
CA ALA A 65 -18.47 6.37 -17.71
C ALA A 65 -18.27 6.47 -16.17
N LEU A 66 -17.40 7.38 -15.75
CA LEU A 66 -17.31 7.80 -14.36
C LEU A 66 -18.69 8.29 -13.88
N ARG A 67 -19.15 7.81 -12.74
CA ARG A 67 -20.42 8.22 -12.12
C ARG A 67 -20.15 8.78 -10.72
N VAL A 68 -20.63 9.98 -10.47
CA VAL A 68 -20.52 10.62 -9.16
C VAL A 68 -21.90 11.12 -8.73
N ASP A 69 -22.31 10.74 -7.53
CA ASP A 69 -23.50 11.32 -6.90
C ASP A 69 -23.28 12.83 -6.72
N PRO A 70 -24.25 13.71 -7.03
CA PRO A 70 -24.12 15.15 -6.87
C PRO A 70 -23.69 15.59 -5.45
N LYS A 71 -24.16 14.92 -4.39
CA LYS A 71 -23.72 15.21 -3.02
C LYS A 71 -22.28 14.77 -2.77
N ALA A 72 -21.91 13.60 -3.29
CA ALA A 72 -20.57 13.10 -3.23
C ALA A 72 -19.59 14.00 -4.00
N GLN A 73 -20.01 14.55 -5.15
CA GLN A 73 -19.19 15.48 -5.93
C GLN A 73 -18.82 16.72 -5.12
N VAL A 74 -19.80 17.36 -4.47
CA VAL A 74 -19.54 18.55 -3.62
C VAL A 74 -18.54 18.23 -2.53
N LEU A 75 -18.72 17.09 -1.85
CA LEU A 75 -17.84 16.68 -0.77
C LEU A 75 -16.44 16.35 -1.31
N PHE A 76 -16.34 15.67 -2.44
CA PHE A 76 -15.08 15.33 -3.10
C PHE A 76 -14.30 16.61 -3.50
N ASP A 77 -14.99 17.60 -4.09
CA ASP A 77 -14.38 18.87 -4.47
C ASP A 77 -13.86 19.63 -3.22
N GLN A 78 -14.60 19.60 -2.13
CA GLN A 78 -14.16 20.18 -0.86
C GLN A 78 -12.90 19.51 -0.33
N VAL A 79 -12.80 18.17 -0.40
CA VAL A 79 -11.59 17.43 -0.03
C VAL A 79 -10.39 17.89 -0.84
N ILE A 80 -10.53 17.93 -2.16
CA ILE A 80 -9.45 18.35 -3.06
C ILE A 80 -9.02 19.79 -2.74
N GLN A 81 -9.96 20.71 -2.55
CA GLN A 81 -9.64 22.11 -2.18
C GLN A 81 -8.92 22.19 -0.84
N THR A 82 -9.40 21.45 0.17
CA THR A 82 -8.77 21.44 1.50
C THR A 82 -7.36 20.84 1.46
N LEU A 83 -7.11 19.83 0.63
CA LEU A 83 -5.78 19.24 0.48
C LEU A 83 -4.79 20.15 -0.25
N GLY A 84 -5.25 21.21 -0.94
CA GLY A 84 -4.38 22.17 -1.65
C GLY A 84 -4.79 22.43 -3.11
N GLY A 85 -5.97 21.96 -3.52
CA GLY A 85 -6.54 22.25 -4.84
C GLY A 85 -5.63 21.81 -5.98
N GLN A 86 -5.27 22.74 -6.85
CA GLN A 86 -4.43 22.46 -8.02
C GLN A 86 -2.99 22.01 -7.63
N ALA A 87 -2.45 22.52 -6.53
CA ALA A 87 -1.14 22.08 -6.04
C ALA A 87 -1.17 20.57 -5.68
N PHE A 88 -2.22 20.13 -4.98
CA PHE A 88 -2.41 18.71 -4.65
C PHE A 88 -2.64 17.86 -5.90
N LEU A 89 -3.38 18.35 -6.88
CA LEU A 89 -3.67 17.60 -8.10
C LEU A 89 -2.47 17.52 -9.05
N GLY A 90 -1.59 18.52 -9.05
CA GLY A 90 -0.55 18.71 -10.06
C GLY A 90 0.83 18.17 -9.69
N PHE A 91 1.14 17.98 -8.40
CA PHE A 91 2.48 17.56 -8.01
C PHE A 91 2.84 16.17 -8.57
N LYS A 92 4.13 15.95 -8.85
CA LYS A 92 4.63 14.71 -9.45
C LYS A 92 5.47 13.88 -8.49
N THR A 93 6.19 14.54 -7.61
CA THR A 93 7.12 13.85 -6.70
C THR A 93 6.88 14.29 -5.26
N LEU A 94 7.24 13.40 -4.33
CA LEU A 94 7.18 13.66 -2.90
C LEU A 94 8.36 12.99 -2.20
N THR A 95 9.15 13.79 -1.49
CA THR A 95 10.17 13.32 -0.55
C THR A 95 9.66 13.50 0.87
N THR A 96 9.71 12.44 1.67
CA THR A 96 9.40 12.50 3.09
C THR A 96 10.51 11.85 3.91
N ARG A 97 10.77 12.40 5.09
CA ARG A 97 11.65 11.81 6.10
C ARG A 97 10.91 11.68 7.41
N GLY A 98 11.35 10.71 8.24
CA GLY A 98 10.71 10.52 9.53
C GLY A 98 11.17 9.26 10.24
N ARG A 99 10.28 8.79 11.11
CA ARG A 99 10.43 7.53 11.84
C ARG A 99 9.23 6.64 11.56
N SER A 100 9.48 5.35 11.39
CA SER A 100 8.43 4.34 11.27
C SER A 100 8.64 3.30 12.37
N PHE A 101 7.57 3.01 13.08
CA PHE A 101 7.50 2.04 14.16
C PHE A 101 6.78 0.80 13.66
N SER A 102 7.36 -0.36 13.93
CA SER A 102 6.70 -1.65 13.68
C SER A 102 5.94 -2.06 14.92
N ILE A 103 4.74 -2.57 14.72
CA ILE A 103 3.83 -2.98 15.79
C ILE A 103 3.44 -4.44 15.55
N THR A 104 3.44 -5.24 16.61
CA THR A 104 2.99 -6.62 16.61
C THR A 104 2.31 -6.85 17.96
N ASP A 105 1.13 -7.44 17.96
CA ASP A 105 0.32 -7.68 19.17
C ASP A 105 0.17 -6.38 20.02
N GLU A 106 -0.15 -5.28 19.35
CA GLU A 106 -0.31 -3.93 19.93
C GLU A 106 0.95 -3.37 20.60
N GLN A 107 2.10 -4.03 20.49
CA GLN A 107 3.37 -3.59 21.05
C GLN A 107 4.33 -3.08 19.97
N THR A 108 5.04 -2.00 20.27
CA THR A 108 6.12 -1.51 19.40
C THR A 108 7.31 -2.48 19.50
N THR A 109 7.59 -3.15 18.39
CA THR A 109 8.68 -4.14 18.28
C THR A 109 9.98 -3.55 17.75
N GLY A 110 9.94 -2.34 17.20
CA GLY A 110 11.12 -1.63 16.72
C GLY A 110 10.78 -0.34 16.00
N PHE A 111 11.81 0.43 15.67
CA PHE A 111 11.66 1.62 14.83
C PHE A 111 12.85 1.81 13.91
N VAL A 112 12.61 2.52 12.83
CA VAL A 112 13.64 2.95 11.88
C VAL A 112 13.45 4.42 11.51
N THR A 113 14.57 5.11 11.26
CA THR A 113 14.56 6.38 10.52
C THR A 113 14.52 6.07 9.03
N PHE A 114 13.75 6.84 8.28
CA PHE A 114 13.59 6.61 6.84
C PHE A 114 13.66 7.91 6.03
N GLU A 115 13.96 7.72 4.74
CA GLU A 115 13.70 8.65 3.67
C GLU A 115 12.91 7.93 2.58
N SER A 116 11.79 8.51 2.17
CA SER A 116 10.96 8.00 1.08
C SER A 116 10.89 9.04 -0.03
N GLN A 117 11.27 8.64 -1.22
CA GLN A 117 11.20 9.42 -2.46
C GLN A 117 10.23 8.71 -3.39
N VAL A 118 9.17 9.40 -3.78
CA VAL A 118 8.10 8.86 -4.64
C VAL A 118 7.97 9.72 -5.88
N GLU A 119 7.97 9.10 -7.05
CA GLU A 119 7.51 9.71 -8.30
C GLU A 119 6.23 9.00 -8.70
N TYR A 120 5.14 9.74 -8.65
CA TYR A 120 3.82 9.20 -8.94
C TYR A 120 3.66 8.87 -10.43
N PRO A 121 2.95 7.79 -10.78
CA PRO A 121 2.10 7.02 -9.86
C PRO A 121 2.76 5.81 -9.18
N ASP A 122 3.90 5.30 -9.65
CA ASP A 122 4.32 3.92 -9.38
C ASP A 122 5.81 3.73 -9.13
N LYS A 123 6.55 4.81 -8.86
CA LYS A 123 7.98 4.69 -8.52
C LYS A 123 8.24 5.13 -7.08
N ARG A 124 9.03 4.34 -6.37
CA ARG A 124 9.45 4.65 -5.01
C ARG A 124 10.87 4.17 -4.74
N ARG A 125 11.62 5.01 -4.05
CA ARG A 125 12.83 4.63 -3.35
C ARG A 125 12.60 4.88 -1.85
N PHE A 126 12.70 3.83 -1.05
CA PHE A 126 12.51 3.88 0.39
C PHE A 126 13.78 3.41 1.08
N ALA A 127 14.54 4.33 1.67
CA ALA A 127 15.76 4.04 2.40
C ALA A 127 15.46 4.10 3.91
N TYR A 128 15.80 3.05 4.65
CA TYR A 128 15.61 3.01 6.10
C TYR A 128 16.85 2.52 6.84
N GLY A 129 16.90 2.79 8.16
CA GLY A 129 18.10 2.60 8.95
C GLY A 129 19.15 3.67 8.68
N LEU A 130 18.70 4.89 8.35
CA LEU A 130 19.59 6.04 8.15
C LEU A 130 20.43 6.28 9.41
N GLY A 131 21.71 6.62 9.20
CA GLY A 131 22.71 6.73 10.28
C GLY A 131 23.50 5.45 10.56
N LYS A 132 23.10 4.30 9.99
CA LYS A 132 23.91 3.08 9.95
C LYS A 132 24.86 3.13 8.76
N LYS A 133 25.99 2.37 8.84
CA LYS A 133 26.98 2.34 7.76
C LYS A 133 26.41 1.94 6.39
N LYS A 134 25.37 1.12 6.36
CA LYS A 134 24.66 0.72 5.13
C LYS A 134 23.15 0.66 5.42
N PRO A 135 22.37 1.64 4.98
CA PRO A 135 20.91 1.59 5.04
C PRO A 135 20.39 0.49 4.12
N ILE A 136 19.19 0.00 4.41
CA ILE A 136 18.46 -0.87 3.49
C ILE A 136 17.63 0.04 2.57
N VAL A 137 17.65 -0.26 1.28
CA VAL A 137 16.94 0.53 0.26
C VAL A 137 16.00 -0.38 -0.51
N LEU A 138 14.71 -0.07 -0.46
CA LEU A 138 13.70 -0.69 -1.30
C LEU A 138 13.46 0.21 -2.51
N ILE A 139 13.54 -0.35 -3.71
CA ILE A 139 13.29 0.36 -4.97
C ILE A 139 12.12 -0.33 -5.66
N ASN A 140 11.12 0.45 -6.02
CA ASN A 140 9.96 -0.01 -6.78
C ASN A 140 9.82 0.87 -8.03
N ASN A 141 9.63 0.26 -9.18
CA ASN A 141 9.47 0.96 -10.46
C ASN A 141 8.52 0.13 -11.34
N GLY A 142 7.25 0.52 -11.37
CA GLY A 142 6.20 -0.25 -12.02
C GLY A 142 6.09 -1.66 -11.48
N ASP A 143 6.38 -2.65 -12.34
CA ASP A 143 6.32 -4.08 -11.99
C ASP A 143 7.60 -4.60 -11.33
N GLN A 144 8.65 -3.83 -11.34
CA GLN A 144 9.94 -4.22 -10.82
C GLN A 144 10.15 -3.76 -9.38
N ALA A 145 10.77 -4.61 -8.56
CA ALA A 145 10.99 -4.33 -7.16
C ALA A 145 12.29 -4.97 -6.66
N TRP A 146 13.17 -4.13 -6.10
CA TRP A 146 14.49 -4.54 -5.61
C TRP A 146 14.70 -4.12 -4.16
N GLU A 147 15.57 -4.86 -3.50
CA GLU A 147 16.12 -4.54 -2.19
C GLU A 147 17.63 -4.49 -2.28
N VAL A 148 18.22 -3.42 -1.74
CA VAL A 148 19.67 -3.25 -1.62
C VAL A 148 20.02 -3.18 -0.15
N ASP A 149 20.83 -4.10 0.30
CA ASP A 149 21.30 -4.16 1.68
C ASP A 149 22.81 -4.36 1.76
N ARG A 150 23.31 -4.84 2.91
CA ARG A 150 24.73 -5.14 3.11
C ARG A 150 25.25 -6.32 2.29
N MET A 151 24.35 -7.22 1.91
CA MET A 151 24.65 -8.43 1.15
C MET A 151 24.64 -8.15 -0.37
N GLY A 152 24.10 -7.00 -0.77
CA GLY A 152 24.05 -6.58 -2.16
C GLY A 152 22.64 -6.29 -2.66
N LEU A 153 22.46 -6.44 -3.97
CA LEU A 153 21.18 -6.26 -4.67
C LEU A 153 20.44 -7.59 -4.78
N THR A 154 19.18 -7.59 -4.38
CA THR A 154 18.26 -8.72 -4.56
C THR A 154 16.89 -8.23 -5.06
N HIS A 155 16.10 -9.12 -5.65
CA HIS A 155 14.69 -8.82 -5.90
C HIS A 155 13.90 -8.90 -4.58
N GLN A 156 12.92 -8.02 -4.42
CA GLN A 156 11.93 -8.16 -3.35
C GLN A 156 11.15 -9.47 -3.56
N THR A 157 10.66 -10.05 -2.48
CA THR A 157 9.78 -11.21 -2.60
C THR A 157 8.50 -10.82 -3.34
N PRO A 158 7.84 -11.76 -4.05
CA PRO A 158 6.57 -11.50 -4.72
C PRO A 158 5.51 -10.90 -3.79
N GLU A 159 5.49 -11.32 -2.53
CA GLU A 159 4.59 -10.81 -1.51
C GLU A 159 4.89 -9.35 -1.14
N GLN A 160 6.16 -9.00 -0.93
CA GLN A 160 6.58 -7.62 -0.66
C GLN A 160 6.22 -6.69 -1.83
N ALA A 161 6.52 -7.13 -3.06
CA ALA A 161 6.21 -6.37 -4.28
C ALA A 161 4.69 -6.18 -4.45
N ARG A 162 3.90 -7.26 -4.25
CA ARG A 162 2.42 -7.21 -4.31
C ARG A 162 1.86 -6.24 -3.27
N ARG A 163 2.29 -6.36 -2.02
CA ARG A 163 1.81 -5.49 -0.93
C ARG A 163 2.12 -4.03 -1.22
N TRP A 164 3.31 -3.73 -1.72
CA TRP A 164 3.62 -2.36 -2.11
C TRP A 164 2.70 -1.87 -3.23
N LYS A 165 2.46 -2.64 -4.29
CA LYS A 165 1.56 -2.27 -5.38
C LYS A 165 0.16 -1.96 -4.89
N ILE A 166 -0.39 -2.81 -4.01
CA ILE A 166 -1.71 -2.60 -3.42
C ILE A 166 -1.73 -1.30 -2.61
N THR A 167 -0.84 -1.17 -1.63
CA THR A 167 -0.84 0.01 -0.75
C THR A 167 -0.51 1.31 -1.48
N ASN A 168 0.28 1.26 -2.54
CA ASN A 168 0.54 2.41 -3.39
C ASN A 168 -0.66 2.79 -4.26
N ALA A 169 -1.33 1.81 -4.87
CA ALA A 169 -2.49 2.07 -5.73
C ALA A 169 -3.65 2.74 -4.97
N TYR A 170 -3.82 2.40 -3.69
CA TYR A 170 -4.87 2.95 -2.83
C TYR A 170 -4.33 3.96 -1.79
N SER A 171 -3.11 4.44 -1.95
CA SER A 171 -2.59 5.57 -1.17
C SER A 171 -3.48 6.80 -1.36
N LEU A 172 -3.49 7.70 -0.38
CA LEU A 172 -4.29 8.92 -0.42
C LEU A 172 -4.10 9.69 -1.73
N GLU A 173 -2.84 9.82 -2.15
CA GLU A 173 -2.44 10.58 -3.33
C GLU A 173 -2.91 9.90 -4.63
N ASN A 174 -2.65 8.59 -4.80
CA ASN A 174 -3.05 7.86 -6.01
C ASN A 174 -4.57 7.66 -6.07
N LEU A 175 -5.22 7.39 -4.94
CA LEU A 175 -6.66 7.26 -4.88
C LEU A 175 -7.34 8.53 -5.40
N LEU A 176 -7.07 9.68 -4.76
CA LEU A 176 -7.78 10.93 -5.05
C LEU A 176 -7.40 11.58 -6.38
N ARG A 177 -6.19 11.34 -6.87
CA ARG A 177 -5.68 12.00 -8.09
C ARG A 177 -5.87 11.17 -9.34
N LEU A 178 -5.88 9.84 -9.22
CA LEU A 178 -5.87 8.92 -10.36
C LEU A 178 -7.06 7.96 -10.33
N ARG A 179 -7.19 7.14 -9.27
CA ARG A 179 -8.16 6.04 -9.25
C ARG A 179 -9.62 6.51 -9.32
N THR A 180 -9.93 7.61 -8.64
CA THR A 180 -11.28 8.21 -8.67
C THR A 180 -11.67 8.78 -10.04
N ARG A 181 -10.71 8.93 -10.96
CA ARG A 181 -10.95 9.45 -12.32
C ARG A 181 -11.00 8.36 -13.39
N GLU A 182 -10.80 7.10 -13.00
CA GLU A 182 -10.84 5.99 -13.94
C GLU A 182 -12.27 5.76 -14.44
N PRO A 183 -12.45 5.51 -15.73
CA PRO A 183 -13.75 5.14 -16.29
C PRO A 183 -14.31 3.91 -15.56
N GLY A 184 -15.60 3.95 -15.23
CA GLY A 184 -16.26 2.88 -14.47
C GLY A 184 -16.20 3.03 -12.96
N THR A 185 -15.54 4.07 -12.43
CA THR A 185 -15.58 4.40 -11.00
C THR A 185 -16.93 5.02 -10.64
N LEU A 186 -17.48 4.62 -9.47
CA LEU A 186 -18.68 5.17 -8.88
C LEU A 186 -18.31 5.80 -7.53
N ILE A 187 -18.71 7.05 -7.29
CA ILE A 187 -18.48 7.74 -6.01
C ILE A 187 -19.84 8.15 -5.44
N GLN A 188 -20.12 7.73 -4.21
CA GLN A 188 -21.38 7.95 -3.52
C GLN A 188 -21.16 8.53 -2.12
N ASP A 189 -22.11 9.36 -1.66
CA ASP A 189 -22.15 9.82 -0.28
C ASP A 189 -22.76 8.72 0.60
N ALA A 190 -21.95 8.15 1.48
CA ALA A 190 -22.36 7.09 2.42
C ALA A 190 -22.81 7.66 3.79
N GLY A 191 -22.98 8.98 3.89
CA GLY A 191 -23.50 9.63 5.09
C GLY A 191 -22.40 9.98 6.11
N SER A 192 -22.71 9.78 7.39
CA SER A 192 -21.82 10.15 8.51
C SER A 192 -21.50 8.95 9.37
N ASP A 193 -20.29 8.95 9.94
CA ASP A 193 -19.79 7.93 10.84
C ASP A 193 -18.87 8.57 11.91
N PHE A 194 -18.30 7.77 12.79
CA PHE A 194 -17.33 8.19 13.80
C PHE A 194 -16.05 7.35 13.73
N ILE A 195 -14.92 8.01 13.70
CA ILE A 195 -13.59 7.39 13.81
C ILE A 195 -12.92 7.95 15.07
N GLN A 196 -12.65 7.08 16.04
CA GLN A 196 -11.98 7.49 17.31
C GLN A 196 -12.61 8.75 17.93
N ASN A 197 -13.95 8.78 18.07
CA ASN A 197 -14.75 9.90 18.57
C ASN A 197 -14.75 11.16 17.67
N LEU A 198 -14.16 11.11 16.49
CA LEU A 198 -14.24 12.19 15.51
C LEU A 198 -15.41 11.97 14.56
N ALA A 199 -16.33 12.94 14.49
CA ALA A 199 -17.43 12.89 13.51
C ALA A 199 -16.88 13.02 12.08
N THR A 200 -17.31 12.09 11.22
CA THR A 200 -16.84 12.01 9.82
C THR A 200 -18.01 12.02 8.84
N ARG A 201 -17.70 12.39 7.59
CA ARG A 201 -18.49 12.08 6.39
C ARG A 201 -17.77 10.99 5.63
N VAL A 202 -18.53 10.11 5.00
CA VAL A 202 -17.98 8.93 4.30
C VAL A 202 -18.32 9.01 2.83
N LEU A 203 -17.29 8.82 1.99
CA LEU A 203 -17.46 8.55 0.56
C LEU A 203 -17.20 7.08 0.30
N ASP A 204 -18.17 6.40 -0.31
CA ASP A 204 -17.98 5.06 -0.89
C ASP A 204 -17.53 5.21 -2.33
N ILE A 205 -16.39 4.61 -2.66
CA ILE A 205 -15.75 4.67 -3.97
C ILE A 205 -15.61 3.25 -4.50
N SER A 206 -16.50 2.87 -5.43
CA SER A 206 -16.39 1.59 -6.14
C SER A 206 -15.56 1.78 -7.39
N LEU A 207 -14.35 1.22 -7.39
CA LEU A 207 -13.39 1.38 -8.48
C LEU A 207 -13.65 0.41 -9.64
N ALA A 208 -13.17 0.76 -10.81
CA ALA A 208 -13.35 -0.03 -12.04
C ALA A 208 -12.85 -1.48 -11.92
N ASN A 209 -11.84 -1.72 -11.10
CA ASN A 209 -11.29 -3.06 -10.81
C ASN A 209 -12.05 -3.82 -9.71
N ARG A 210 -13.27 -3.37 -9.34
CA ARG A 210 -14.16 -3.98 -8.33
C ARG A 210 -13.60 -3.95 -6.90
N VAL A 211 -12.74 -3.01 -6.60
CA VAL A 211 -12.32 -2.73 -5.23
C VAL A 211 -13.16 -1.59 -4.69
N ASP A 212 -13.81 -1.83 -3.55
CA ASP A 212 -14.56 -0.81 -2.83
C ASP A 212 -13.66 -0.16 -1.79
N VAL A 213 -13.61 1.17 -1.82
CA VAL A 213 -12.81 2.00 -0.91
C VAL A 213 -13.75 2.91 -0.13
N LYS A 214 -13.61 2.95 1.19
CA LYS A 214 -14.27 3.95 2.03
C LYS A 214 -13.27 5.03 2.40
N LEU A 215 -13.62 6.26 2.09
CA LEU A 215 -12.87 7.45 2.45
C LEU A 215 -13.62 8.22 3.54
N TYR A 216 -13.05 8.27 4.73
CA TYR A 216 -13.60 8.98 5.87
C TYR A 216 -12.97 10.36 5.95
N LEU A 217 -13.81 11.38 6.07
CA LEU A 217 -13.44 12.78 6.07
C LEU A 217 -13.88 13.44 7.36
N ASN A 218 -13.04 14.25 7.96
CA ASN A 218 -13.42 15.04 9.11
C ASN A 218 -14.60 15.95 8.75
N LYS A 219 -15.69 15.89 9.54
CA LYS A 219 -16.90 16.63 9.26
C LYS A 219 -16.73 18.16 9.38
N ALA A 220 -15.85 18.60 10.26
CA ALA A 220 -15.61 20.03 10.51
C ALA A 220 -14.65 20.64 9.47
N ASN A 221 -13.65 19.85 9.02
CA ASN A 221 -12.67 20.24 8.02
C ASN A 221 -12.41 19.01 7.16
N PRO A 222 -12.87 18.97 5.89
CA PRO A 222 -12.94 17.74 5.08
C PRO A 222 -11.56 17.18 4.68
N LEU A 223 -10.63 17.11 5.64
CA LEU A 223 -9.38 16.37 5.50
C LEU A 223 -9.64 14.86 5.66
N PRO A 224 -9.00 14.02 4.86
CA PRO A 224 -9.03 12.57 5.03
C PRO A 224 -8.57 12.15 6.43
N VAL A 225 -9.34 11.28 7.08
CA VAL A 225 -9.01 10.72 8.41
C VAL A 225 -8.66 9.26 8.32
N ARG A 226 -9.38 8.54 7.44
CA ARG A 226 -9.16 7.10 7.23
C ARG A 226 -9.50 6.72 5.80
N ILE A 227 -8.73 5.78 5.27
CA ILE A 227 -9.06 5.03 4.05
C ILE A 227 -9.12 3.56 4.43
N THR A 228 -10.15 2.85 3.97
CA THR A 228 -10.24 1.39 4.10
C THR A 228 -10.58 0.77 2.76
N TYR A 229 -10.00 -0.39 2.47
CA TYR A 229 -10.30 -1.16 1.28
C TYR A 229 -9.97 -2.64 1.49
N ARG A 230 -10.61 -3.50 0.68
CA ARG A 230 -10.38 -4.95 0.71
C ARG A 230 -9.94 -5.43 -0.66
N VAL A 231 -8.93 -6.28 -0.68
CA VAL A 231 -8.39 -6.87 -1.91
C VAL A 231 -8.31 -8.38 -1.72
N GLN A 232 -8.84 -9.13 -2.68
CA GLN A 232 -8.74 -10.58 -2.62
C GLN A 232 -7.32 -11.04 -2.94
N ASP A 233 -6.77 -11.93 -2.13
CA ASP A 233 -5.52 -12.59 -2.45
C ASP A 233 -5.76 -13.62 -3.57
N PRO A 234 -5.04 -13.53 -4.70
CA PRO A 234 -5.29 -14.41 -5.84
C PRO A 234 -4.86 -15.86 -5.61
N LYS A 235 -4.09 -16.15 -4.56
CA LYS A 235 -3.62 -17.51 -4.23
C LYS A 235 -4.52 -18.19 -3.22
N THR A 236 -4.86 -17.48 -2.13
CA THR A 236 -5.68 -18.04 -1.04
C THR A 236 -7.16 -17.79 -1.24
N LEU A 237 -7.53 -16.82 -2.09
CA LEU A 237 -8.88 -16.31 -2.30
C LEU A 237 -9.49 -15.66 -1.04
N GLU A 238 -8.70 -15.45 -0.02
CA GLU A 238 -9.09 -14.70 1.19
C GLU A 238 -9.08 -13.20 0.92
N TRP A 239 -9.83 -12.48 1.72
CA TRP A 239 -9.90 -11.03 1.63
C TRP A 239 -8.93 -10.39 2.62
N ASP A 240 -7.92 -9.70 2.09
CA ASP A 240 -7.04 -8.83 2.84
C ASP A 240 -7.72 -7.47 3.05
N GLU A 241 -7.85 -7.05 4.29
CA GLU A 241 -8.35 -5.71 4.63
C GLU A 241 -7.19 -4.78 4.99
N TYR A 242 -7.21 -3.60 4.40
CA TYR A 242 -6.23 -2.54 4.62
C TYR A 242 -6.92 -1.31 5.16
N ALA A 243 -6.30 -0.66 6.15
CA ALA A 243 -6.73 0.67 6.58
C ALA A 243 -5.53 1.55 6.92
N ASP A 244 -5.58 2.79 6.46
CA ASP A 244 -4.65 3.84 6.86
C ASP A 244 -5.43 4.95 7.58
N ILE A 245 -4.98 5.34 8.78
CA ILE A 245 -5.50 6.49 9.53
C ILE A 245 -4.49 7.61 9.40
N TYR A 246 -4.98 8.81 9.10
CA TYR A 246 -4.19 10.00 8.85
C TYR A 246 -4.42 11.05 9.93
N GLY A 247 -3.33 11.65 10.43
CA GLY A 247 -3.36 12.70 11.44
C GLY A 247 -2.26 13.72 11.25
N ASP A 248 -2.27 14.74 12.12
CA ASP A 248 -1.24 15.77 12.25
C ASP A 248 -0.92 16.46 10.92
N TYR A 249 -1.97 16.90 10.22
CA TYR A 249 -1.82 17.57 8.94
C TYR A 249 -1.03 18.87 9.06
N GLN A 250 -0.02 19.04 8.19
CA GLN A 250 0.77 20.27 8.07
C GLN A 250 0.84 20.70 6.61
N SER A 251 0.92 22.00 6.38
CA SER A 251 1.02 22.55 5.03
C SER A 251 2.47 22.61 4.56
N PHE A 252 2.76 21.95 3.43
CA PHE A 252 4.03 22.04 2.71
C PHE A 252 3.75 22.46 1.28
N GLN A 253 4.33 23.58 0.85
CA GLN A 253 4.16 24.10 -0.52
C GLN A 253 2.68 24.25 -0.92
N GLY A 254 1.80 24.58 0.04
CA GLY A 254 0.36 24.73 -0.16
C GLY A 254 -0.44 23.42 -0.13
N ILE A 255 0.20 22.27 0.12
CA ILE A 255 -0.43 20.95 0.19
C ILE A 255 -0.53 20.51 1.65
N GLN A 256 -1.75 20.16 2.09
CA GLN A 256 -1.99 19.56 3.40
C GLN A 256 -1.49 18.12 3.41
N THR A 257 -0.47 17.86 4.19
CA THR A 257 0.25 16.59 4.23
C THR A 257 0.05 15.94 5.58
N PRO A 258 -0.43 14.68 5.67
CA PRO A 258 -0.52 13.97 6.93
C PRO A 258 0.89 13.64 7.44
N MET A 259 1.20 14.06 8.66
CA MET A 259 2.51 13.82 9.29
C MET A 259 2.50 12.57 10.16
N HIS A 260 1.33 12.10 10.57
CA HIS A 260 1.14 10.84 11.29
C HIS A 260 0.24 9.91 10.46
N ILE A 261 0.71 8.67 10.26
CA ILE A 261 -0.03 7.64 9.53
C ILE A 261 0.04 6.35 10.34
N THR A 262 -1.12 5.82 10.74
CA THR A 262 -1.25 4.50 11.36
C THR A 262 -1.81 3.52 10.35
N ARG A 263 -1.13 2.42 10.15
CA ARG A 263 -1.52 1.38 9.19
C ARG A 263 -2.02 0.13 9.88
N PHE A 264 -3.14 -0.39 9.35
CA PHE A 264 -3.74 -1.64 9.77
C PHE A 264 -3.75 -2.63 8.60
N PHE A 265 -3.66 -3.90 8.94
CA PHE A 265 -3.82 -5.03 8.05
C PHE A 265 -4.64 -6.10 8.77
N ASN A 266 -5.80 -6.48 8.21
CA ASN A 266 -6.76 -7.40 8.82
C ASN A 266 -7.09 -7.02 10.28
N ASP A 267 -7.44 -5.75 10.48
CA ASP A 267 -7.74 -5.12 11.78
C ASP A 267 -6.56 -5.03 12.76
N GLU A 268 -5.42 -5.63 12.46
CA GLU A 268 -4.23 -5.51 13.28
C GLU A 268 -3.44 -4.25 12.94
N ARG A 269 -3.07 -3.47 13.95
CA ARG A 269 -2.17 -2.32 13.79
C ARG A 269 -0.75 -2.83 13.54
N ILE A 270 -0.22 -2.58 12.34
CA ILE A 270 1.09 -3.10 11.92
C ILE A 270 2.20 -2.06 11.92
N SER A 271 1.87 -0.77 11.81
CA SER A 271 2.88 0.28 11.87
C SER A 271 2.32 1.65 12.19
N GLU A 272 3.17 2.50 12.74
CA GLU A 272 2.97 3.94 12.86
C GLU A 272 4.14 4.68 12.21
N THR A 273 3.82 5.68 11.40
CA THR A 273 4.81 6.49 10.70
C THR A 273 4.62 7.96 11.08
N PHE A 274 5.67 8.55 11.64
CA PHE A 274 5.76 9.98 11.94
C PHE A 274 6.72 10.62 10.95
N ARG A 275 6.18 11.44 10.07
CA ARG A 275 6.96 12.25 9.13
C ARG A 275 7.49 13.49 9.86
N SER A 276 8.72 13.87 9.61
CA SER A 276 9.31 15.11 10.14
C SER A 276 9.42 16.19 9.07
N THR A 277 9.47 15.79 7.80
CA THR A 277 9.53 16.71 6.66
C THR A 277 8.78 16.14 5.47
N ALA A 278 8.26 17.04 4.63
CA ALA A 278 7.74 16.71 3.31
C ALA A 278 8.21 17.77 2.31
N LYS A 279 8.53 17.36 1.09
CA LYS A 279 8.91 18.26 -0.01
C LYS A 279 8.36 17.72 -1.31
N TYR A 280 7.64 18.56 -2.03
CA TYR A 280 7.00 18.24 -3.29
C TYR A 280 7.80 18.76 -4.48
N ASP A 281 7.62 18.13 -5.63
CA ASP A 281 8.15 18.53 -6.94
C ASP A 281 9.67 18.67 -6.99
N GLU A 282 10.39 17.82 -6.22
CA GLU A 282 11.81 17.66 -6.42
C GLU A 282 12.08 16.90 -7.73
N VAL A 283 13.07 17.36 -8.48
CA VAL A 283 13.51 16.68 -9.70
C VAL A 283 14.44 15.53 -9.32
N PHE A 284 14.03 14.32 -9.68
CA PHE A 284 14.84 13.13 -9.44
C PHE A 284 15.56 12.68 -10.72
N PRO A 285 16.83 12.23 -10.60
CA PRO A 285 17.49 11.57 -11.73
C PRO A 285 16.80 10.24 -12.02
N ALA A 286 16.71 9.85 -13.29
CA ALA A 286 16.06 8.60 -13.70
C ALA A 286 16.70 7.35 -13.03
N SER A 287 17.99 7.41 -12.70
CA SER A 287 18.71 6.35 -11.99
C SER A 287 18.27 6.15 -10.54
N LEU A 288 17.54 7.10 -9.93
CA LEU A 288 17.12 7.00 -8.53
C LEU A 288 16.22 5.78 -8.28
N PHE A 289 15.42 5.41 -9.28
CA PHE A 289 14.47 4.31 -9.23
C PHE A 289 14.94 3.07 -10.00
N GLN A 290 16.23 3.01 -10.29
CA GLN A 290 16.88 1.85 -10.90
C GLN A 290 17.77 1.15 -9.86
N PRO A 291 17.99 -0.17 -9.99
CA PRO A 291 18.99 -0.85 -9.18
C PRO A 291 20.37 -0.27 -9.47
N PRO A 292 21.27 -0.19 -8.48
CA PRO A 292 22.65 0.22 -8.72
C PRO A 292 23.32 -0.76 -9.70
N GLU A 293 24.17 -0.24 -10.57
CA GLU A 293 25.03 -1.06 -11.41
C GLU A 293 25.92 -1.96 -10.53
N GLN A 294 26.03 -3.23 -10.88
CA GLN A 294 26.83 -4.22 -10.16
C GLN A 294 28.30 -4.10 -10.49
#